data_1e4dbc61c36ea2fc924e6deef1641bce
#
_entry.id   1e4dbc61c36ea2fc924e6deef1641bce
#
_cell.length_a   1.000
_cell.length_b   1.000
_cell.length_c   1.000
_cell.angle_alpha   90.00
_cell.angle_beta   90.00
_cell.angle_gamma   90.00
#
_symmetry.space_group_name_H-M   'P 1'
#
loop_
_entity.id
_entity.type
_entity.pdbx_description
1 polymer ?
#
loop_
_entity_poly.entity_id
_entity_poly.type
_entity_poly.pdbx_seq_one_letter_code
_entity_poly.pdbx_strand_id
1 'polypeptide(L)'
;IVCFPWKNGKAPRAVQVFWSRSVLWLLRVPIKVTGAENVNPKQSYVFVANHQSALDVFAVYGWLPNNFKWMMKKELRKIPFVGTACAVAGHIFVDRSNPRAALQSVELVKKELVDGISTVIFPEGTRTKTGEMGRFKQGAFKIAMDLNLPVVPISLSGFHDAMPSGQLFVNPRARVHLHIGE
;
A
#
# COMPACT_ATOMS: atom_id res chain seq x y z
N ILE A 1 6.90 -5.69 18.94
CA ILE A 1 5.87 -5.65 17.86
C ILE A 1 4.73 -6.54 18.33
N VAL A 2 3.71 -5.92 18.94
CA VAL A 2 2.54 -6.64 19.45
C VAL A 2 1.51 -6.70 18.32
N CYS A 3 1.62 -7.71 17.46
CA CYS A 3 0.57 -8.08 16.50
C CYS A 3 -0.17 -9.31 17.03
N PHE A 4 -0.84 -9.19 18.14
CA PHE A 4 -1.60 -10.26 18.78
C PHE A 4 -3.07 -9.85 18.90
N PRO A 5 -4.03 -10.66 18.80
CA PRO A 5 -4.55 -11.76 17.96
C PRO A 5 -5.66 -11.35 16.97
N TRP A 6 -5.61 -10.18 16.38
CA TRP A 6 -6.71 -9.62 15.59
C TRP A 6 -6.47 -9.73 14.09
N LYS A 7 -6.76 -10.88 13.51
CA LYS A 7 -7.01 -10.97 12.07
C LYS A 7 -8.28 -10.15 11.79
N ASN A 8 -8.17 -9.13 10.91
CA ASN A 8 -9.28 -8.30 10.43
C ASN A 8 -9.94 -7.31 11.41
N GLY A 9 -9.41 -7.07 12.59
CA GLY A 9 -9.98 -6.14 13.58
C GLY A 9 -9.51 -4.68 13.42
N LYS A 10 -10.25 -3.77 14.05
CA LYS A 10 -9.94 -2.32 14.05
C LYS A 10 -8.60 -1.99 14.74
N ALA A 11 -8.18 -2.77 15.72
CA ALA A 11 -6.95 -2.53 16.48
C ALA A 11 -5.66 -2.64 15.66
N PRO A 12 -5.45 -3.64 14.77
CA PRO A 12 -4.29 -3.67 13.90
C PRO A 12 -4.15 -2.44 13.02
N ARG A 13 -5.27 -1.89 12.52
CA ARG A 13 -5.27 -0.68 11.72
C ARG A 13 -4.83 0.54 12.54
N ALA A 14 -5.37 0.73 13.74
CA ALA A 14 -4.99 1.85 14.61
C ALA A 14 -3.48 1.82 14.92
N VAL A 15 -2.93 0.64 15.18
CA VAL A 15 -1.49 0.45 15.40
C VAL A 15 -0.69 0.79 14.14
N GLN A 16 -1.13 0.35 12.97
CA GLN A 16 -0.47 0.65 11.69
C GLN A 16 -0.49 2.15 11.39
N VAL A 17 -1.62 2.81 11.60
CA VAL A 17 -1.77 4.27 11.42
C VAL A 17 -0.86 5.03 12.38
N PHE A 18 -0.91 4.71 13.67
CA PHE A 18 -0.06 5.33 14.68
C PHE A 18 1.42 5.16 14.35
N TRP A 19 1.86 3.93 14.09
CA TRP A 19 3.24 3.63 13.72
C TRP A 19 3.69 4.41 12.49
N SER A 20 2.89 4.39 11.44
CA SER A 20 3.23 5.05 10.17
C SER A 20 3.36 6.55 10.31
N ARG A 21 2.42 7.18 11.02
CA ARG A 21 2.48 8.63 11.32
C ARG A 21 3.68 8.96 12.20
N SER A 22 3.97 8.15 13.22
CA SER A 22 5.12 8.33 14.10
C SER A 22 6.44 8.24 13.34
N VAL A 23 6.57 7.29 12.41
CA VAL A 23 7.77 7.16 11.57
C VAL A 23 7.99 8.41 10.73
N LEU A 24 6.98 8.89 9.98
CA LEU A 24 7.11 10.09 9.15
C LEU A 24 7.35 11.36 10.00
N TRP A 25 6.76 11.45 11.17
CA TRP A 25 6.99 12.53 12.11
C TRP A 25 8.44 12.52 12.64
N LEU A 26 8.95 11.38 13.07
CA LEU A 26 10.34 11.22 13.54
C LEU A 26 11.35 11.54 12.44
N LEU A 27 11.05 11.15 11.20
CA LEU A 27 11.87 11.47 10.03
C LEU A 27 11.71 12.92 9.55
N ARG A 28 10.84 13.71 10.20
CA ARG A 28 10.54 15.10 9.84
C ARG A 28 10.09 15.27 8.39
N VAL A 29 9.33 14.30 7.86
CA VAL A 29 8.75 14.36 6.52
C VAL A 29 7.31 14.85 6.62
N PRO A 30 7.05 16.15 6.37
CA PRO A 30 5.70 16.69 6.40
C PRO A 30 4.93 16.20 5.20
N ILE A 31 3.71 15.68 5.43
CA ILE A 31 2.85 15.16 4.37
C ILE A 31 1.62 16.05 4.21
N LYS A 32 1.34 16.46 2.97
CA LYS A 32 0.05 17.02 2.57
C LYS A 32 -0.83 15.88 2.06
N VAL A 33 -2.10 15.86 2.47
CA VAL A 33 -3.08 14.87 2.00
C VAL A 33 -4.30 15.57 1.45
N THR A 34 -4.80 15.12 0.30
CA THR A 34 -6.00 15.65 -0.35
C THR A 34 -6.81 14.51 -0.96
N GLY A 35 -8.11 14.73 -1.16
CA GLY A 35 -9.01 13.78 -1.81
C GLY A 35 -9.47 12.62 -0.90
N ALA A 36 -9.28 12.72 0.43
CA ALA A 36 -9.77 11.69 1.35
C ALA A 36 -11.31 11.60 1.35
N GLU A 37 -11.97 12.69 0.99
CA GLU A 37 -13.43 12.83 0.78
C GLU A 37 -13.95 12.07 -0.44
N ASN A 38 -13.11 11.74 -1.41
CA ASN A 38 -13.49 11.06 -2.66
C ASN A 38 -13.81 9.58 -2.46
N VAL A 39 -13.54 9.03 -1.29
CA VAL A 39 -13.74 7.60 -1.03
C VAL A 39 -14.61 7.35 0.20
N ASN A 40 -15.47 6.33 0.10
CA ASN A 40 -16.25 5.87 1.23
C ASN A 40 -15.46 4.82 2.04
N PRO A 41 -15.14 5.06 3.33
CA PRO A 41 -14.38 4.11 4.15
C PRO A 41 -15.04 2.74 4.33
N LYS A 42 -16.34 2.61 4.04
CA LYS A 42 -17.12 1.37 4.16
C LYS A 42 -17.20 0.59 2.84
N GLN A 43 -16.72 1.16 1.73
CA GLN A 43 -16.72 0.53 0.41
C GLN A 43 -15.34 -0.06 0.11
N SER A 44 -15.32 -1.20 -0.58
CA SER A 44 -14.10 -1.82 -1.08
C SER A 44 -13.66 -1.20 -2.41
N TYR A 45 -12.37 -0.97 -2.55
CA TYR A 45 -11.73 -0.41 -3.73
C TYR A 45 -10.45 -1.17 -4.10
N VAL A 46 -10.06 -1.05 -5.34
CA VAL A 46 -8.69 -1.34 -5.77
C VAL A 46 -7.95 0.00 -5.91
N PHE A 47 -7.17 0.35 -4.91
CA PHE A 47 -6.31 1.54 -4.96
C PHE A 47 -5.07 1.26 -5.77
N VAL A 48 -4.77 2.14 -6.71
CA VAL A 48 -3.62 2.04 -7.61
C VAL A 48 -2.72 3.25 -7.39
N ALA A 49 -1.51 3.03 -6.89
CA ALA A 49 -0.57 4.09 -6.54
C ALA A 49 0.73 3.98 -7.33
N ASN A 50 1.36 5.10 -7.68
CA ASN A 50 2.75 5.11 -8.14
C ASN A 50 3.71 4.82 -6.98
N HIS A 51 4.92 4.34 -7.27
CA HIS A 51 5.85 3.87 -6.24
C HIS A 51 7.21 4.56 -6.33
N GLN A 52 7.44 5.54 -5.46
CA GLN A 52 8.65 6.37 -5.47
C GLN A 52 9.67 5.97 -4.39
N SER A 53 9.18 5.57 -3.22
CA SER A 53 10.01 5.44 -2.02
C SER A 53 9.50 4.31 -1.11
N ALA A 54 10.31 3.88 -0.16
CA ALA A 54 9.83 3.06 0.95
C ALA A 54 8.89 3.86 1.87
N LEU A 55 8.98 5.18 1.87
CA LEU A 55 8.09 6.06 2.66
C LEU A 55 6.65 6.06 2.15
N ASP A 56 6.41 5.68 0.89
CA ASP A 56 5.06 5.56 0.30
C ASP A 56 4.15 4.66 1.13
N VAL A 57 4.72 3.56 1.63
CA VAL A 57 3.99 2.59 2.44
C VAL A 57 3.48 3.23 3.73
N PHE A 58 4.32 4.04 4.39
CA PHE A 58 3.94 4.75 5.61
C PHE A 58 2.91 5.84 5.33
N ALA A 59 3.03 6.55 4.20
CA ALA A 59 2.05 7.55 3.79
C ALA A 59 0.67 6.93 3.58
N VAL A 60 0.59 5.85 2.82
CA VAL A 60 -0.69 5.15 2.56
C VAL A 60 -1.27 4.58 3.85
N TYR A 61 -0.49 3.91 4.70
CA TYR A 61 -0.98 3.42 5.99
C TYR A 61 -1.48 4.53 6.91
N GLY A 62 -0.77 5.64 6.95
CA GLY A 62 -1.06 6.73 7.87
C GLY A 62 -2.31 7.52 7.51
N TRP A 63 -2.65 7.63 6.21
CA TRP A 63 -3.65 8.60 5.77
C TRP A 63 -4.73 8.06 4.84
N LEU A 64 -4.60 6.88 4.24
CA LEU A 64 -5.73 6.31 3.50
C LEU A 64 -6.88 5.98 4.46
N PRO A 65 -8.11 6.49 4.25
CA PRO A 65 -9.20 6.31 5.21
C PRO A 65 -9.75 4.88 5.26
N ASN A 66 -9.65 4.13 4.17
CA ASN A 66 -10.15 2.77 4.05
C ASN A 66 -9.29 1.74 4.78
N ASN A 67 -9.92 0.68 5.26
CA ASN A 67 -9.19 -0.53 5.64
C ASN A 67 -8.72 -1.26 4.39
N PHE A 68 -7.47 -1.70 4.36
CA PHE A 68 -6.93 -2.31 3.15
C PHE A 68 -5.88 -3.39 3.42
N LYS A 69 -5.66 -4.23 2.42
CA LYS A 69 -4.61 -5.23 2.36
C LYS A 69 -3.62 -4.86 1.25
N TRP A 70 -2.33 -4.95 1.54
CA TRP A 70 -1.31 -4.84 0.48
C TRP A 70 -1.25 -6.10 -0.36
N MET A 71 -1.13 -5.93 -1.67
CA MET A 71 -0.64 -6.98 -2.55
C MET A 71 0.87 -6.86 -2.71
N MET A 72 1.60 -7.73 -2.05
CA MET A 72 3.05 -7.66 -1.98
C MET A 72 3.74 -8.88 -2.58
N LYS A 73 5.02 -8.74 -2.90
CA LYS A 73 5.84 -9.80 -3.46
C LYS A 73 6.01 -10.93 -2.43
N LYS A 74 5.86 -12.20 -2.86
CA LYS A 74 5.97 -13.42 -2.04
C LYS A 74 7.27 -13.47 -1.22
N GLU A 75 8.38 -13.02 -1.79
CA GLU A 75 9.69 -13.06 -1.16
C GLU A 75 9.78 -12.19 0.09
N LEU A 76 8.94 -11.16 0.22
CA LEU A 76 8.86 -10.32 1.42
C LEU A 76 8.44 -11.13 2.66
N ARG A 77 7.75 -12.26 2.47
CA ARG A 77 7.39 -13.17 3.58
C ARG A 77 8.61 -13.76 4.29
N LYS A 78 9.75 -13.85 3.59
CA LYS A 78 11.00 -14.41 4.13
C LYS A 78 11.81 -13.41 4.96
N ILE A 79 11.47 -12.11 4.92
CA ILE A 79 12.19 -11.09 5.67
C ILE A 79 11.81 -11.23 7.15
N PRO A 80 12.79 -11.46 8.05
CA PRO A 80 12.55 -11.58 9.49
C PRO A 80 11.74 -10.39 10.03
N PHE A 81 10.83 -10.64 10.96
CA PHE A 81 9.90 -9.69 11.57
C PHE A 81 8.90 -9.05 10.59
N VAL A 82 9.35 -8.55 9.43
CA VAL A 82 8.48 -7.89 8.44
C VAL A 82 7.51 -8.89 7.81
N GLY A 83 8.00 -10.04 7.34
CA GLY A 83 7.17 -11.06 6.72
C GLY A 83 6.10 -11.61 7.68
N THR A 84 6.48 -11.84 8.93
CA THR A 84 5.55 -12.29 9.98
C THR A 84 4.51 -11.20 10.29
N ALA A 85 4.92 -9.95 10.47
CA ALA A 85 4.02 -8.84 10.73
C ALA A 85 3.00 -8.65 9.59
N CYS A 86 3.47 -8.71 8.35
CA CYS A 86 2.62 -8.61 7.17
C CYS A 86 1.63 -9.79 7.05
N ALA A 87 2.07 -11.01 7.39
CA ALA A 87 1.19 -12.19 7.38
C ALA A 87 0.11 -12.11 8.48
N VAL A 88 0.48 -11.68 9.68
CA VAL A 88 -0.47 -11.47 10.79
C VAL A 88 -1.46 -10.35 10.47
N ALA A 89 -1.03 -9.29 9.80
CA ALA A 89 -1.90 -8.22 9.31
C ALA A 89 -2.82 -8.67 8.16
N GLY A 90 -2.68 -9.91 7.68
CA GLY A 90 -3.51 -10.49 6.62
C GLY A 90 -3.21 -9.91 5.23
N HIS A 91 -1.98 -9.44 4.99
CA HIS A 91 -1.59 -8.96 3.66
C HIS A 91 -1.42 -10.11 2.68
N ILE A 92 -1.64 -9.84 1.41
CA ILE A 92 -1.71 -10.83 0.34
C ILE A 92 -0.34 -10.95 -0.33
N PHE A 93 0.27 -12.11 -0.21
CA PHE A 93 1.55 -12.41 -0.86
C PHE A 93 1.32 -13.05 -2.22
N VAL A 94 1.83 -12.40 -3.28
CA VAL A 94 1.64 -12.80 -4.68
C VAL A 94 2.94 -13.36 -5.26
N ASP A 95 2.87 -14.53 -5.83
CA ASP A 95 3.93 -15.06 -6.69
C ASP A 95 3.78 -14.49 -8.10
N ARG A 96 4.63 -13.53 -8.44
CA ARG A 96 4.60 -12.84 -9.74
C ARG A 96 5.36 -13.58 -10.84
N SER A 97 6.06 -14.67 -10.49
CA SER A 97 6.83 -15.48 -11.43
C SER A 97 5.99 -16.57 -12.11
N ASN A 98 4.85 -16.91 -11.54
CA ASN A 98 3.97 -17.97 -12.03
C ASN A 98 2.56 -17.43 -12.33
N PRO A 99 2.11 -17.43 -13.61
CA PRO A 99 0.78 -16.96 -13.98
C PRO A 99 -0.38 -17.72 -13.29
N ARG A 100 -0.22 -19.04 -13.06
CA ARG A 100 -1.23 -19.83 -12.34
C ARG A 100 -1.32 -19.46 -10.87
N ALA A 101 -0.17 -19.22 -10.21
CA ALA A 101 -0.14 -18.72 -8.83
C ALA A 101 -0.69 -17.29 -8.70
N ALA A 102 -0.52 -16.47 -9.72
CA ALA A 102 -1.16 -15.16 -9.79
C ALA A 102 -2.68 -15.25 -9.82
N LEU A 103 -3.25 -16.21 -10.58
CA LEU A 103 -4.70 -16.48 -10.59
C LEU A 103 -5.20 -16.96 -9.22
N GLN A 104 -4.49 -17.87 -8.56
CA GLN A 104 -4.83 -18.28 -7.18
C GLN A 104 -4.81 -17.11 -6.19
N SER A 105 -3.91 -16.16 -6.40
CA SER A 105 -3.85 -14.95 -5.58
C SER A 105 -5.09 -14.07 -5.78
N VAL A 106 -5.69 -14.04 -6.97
CA VAL A 106 -6.96 -13.34 -7.23
C VAL A 106 -8.10 -13.96 -6.42
N GLU A 107 -8.17 -15.28 -6.34
CA GLU A 107 -9.19 -15.96 -5.52
C GLU A 107 -9.01 -15.70 -4.01
N LEU A 108 -7.76 -15.59 -3.54
CA LEU A 108 -7.49 -15.16 -2.17
C LEU A 108 -7.93 -13.70 -1.94
N VAL A 109 -7.66 -12.83 -2.91
CA VAL A 109 -8.10 -11.42 -2.87
C VAL A 109 -9.62 -11.34 -2.77
N LYS A 110 -10.36 -12.11 -3.58
CA LYS A 110 -11.83 -12.17 -3.53
C LYS A 110 -12.37 -12.46 -2.14
N LYS A 111 -11.73 -13.39 -1.43
CA LYS A 111 -12.15 -13.79 -0.08
C LYS A 111 -11.82 -12.74 0.99
N GLU A 112 -10.81 -11.93 0.76
CA GLU A 112 -10.30 -10.94 1.73
C GLU A 112 -10.87 -9.53 1.51
N LEU A 113 -11.34 -9.21 0.28
CA LEU A 113 -11.89 -7.89 -0.05
C LEU A 113 -13.42 -7.88 0.09
N VAL A 114 -13.87 -8.14 1.31
CA VAL A 114 -15.27 -8.07 1.73
C VAL A 114 -15.43 -7.01 2.82
N ASP A 115 -16.67 -6.57 3.08
CA ASP A 115 -17.02 -5.68 4.20
C ASP A 115 -16.20 -4.36 4.24
N GLY A 116 -15.98 -3.75 3.08
CA GLY A 116 -15.24 -2.48 2.98
C GLY A 116 -13.73 -2.61 3.05
N ILE A 117 -13.18 -3.85 3.03
CA ILE A 117 -11.74 -4.06 2.93
C ILE A 117 -11.31 -3.84 1.48
N SER A 118 -10.36 -2.96 1.28
CA SER A 118 -9.78 -2.59 -0.02
C SER A 118 -8.44 -3.29 -0.26
N THR A 119 -7.88 -3.14 -1.45
CA THR A 119 -6.48 -3.48 -1.70
C THR A 119 -5.72 -2.29 -2.24
N VAL A 120 -4.42 -2.20 -1.90
CA VAL A 120 -3.50 -1.21 -2.48
C VAL A 120 -2.45 -1.94 -3.29
N ILE A 121 -2.24 -1.47 -4.51
CA ILE A 121 -1.32 -2.07 -5.47
C ILE A 121 -0.43 -0.98 -6.06
N PHE A 122 0.87 -1.25 -6.13
CA PHE A 122 1.81 -0.48 -6.94
C PHE A 122 1.95 -1.17 -8.31
N PRO A 123 1.29 -0.69 -9.37
CA PRO A 123 1.23 -1.40 -10.65
C PRO A 123 2.58 -1.42 -11.39
N GLU A 124 3.49 -0.52 -11.06
CA GLU A 124 4.88 -0.54 -11.54
C GLU A 124 5.62 -1.81 -11.11
N GLY A 125 5.26 -2.36 -9.95
CA GLY A 125 5.85 -3.57 -9.37
C GLY A 125 7.22 -3.37 -8.73
N THR A 126 7.81 -2.20 -8.84
CA THR A 126 9.07 -1.79 -8.22
C THR A 126 9.07 -0.28 -8.01
N ARG A 127 9.91 0.21 -7.11
CA ARG A 127 10.12 1.65 -6.92
C ARG A 127 10.87 2.24 -8.11
N THR A 128 10.51 3.47 -8.49
CA THR A 128 11.28 4.22 -9.47
C THR A 128 12.71 4.46 -9.00
N LYS A 129 13.65 4.51 -9.94
CA LYS A 129 15.04 4.88 -9.68
C LYS A 129 15.33 6.33 -10.05
N THR A 130 14.52 6.92 -10.93
CA THR A 130 14.72 8.26 -11.49
C THR A 130 13.78 9.31 -10.92
N GLY A 131 12.76 8.90 -10.17
CA GLY A 131 11.64 9.76 -9.75
C GLY A 131 10.47 9.76 -10.73
N GLU A 132 10.68 9.32 -11.96
CA GLU A 132 9.63 9.24 -12.98
C GLU A 132 8.75 8.01 -12.77
N MET A 133 7.49 8.14 -13.15
CA MET A 133 6.52 7.04 -13.07
C MET A 133 6.83 5.97 -14.11
N GLY A 134 6.96 4.73 -13.66
CA GLY A 134 7.21 3.59 -14.52
C GLY A 134 5.94 3.08 -15.24
N ARG A 135 6.12 2.15 -16.16
CA ARG A 135 5.00 1.52 -16.88
C ARG A 135 4.13 0.71 -15.91
N PHE A 136 2.83 0.92 -15.97
CA PHE A 136 1.84 0.17 -15.20
C PHE A 136 1.59 -1.21 -15.80
N LYS A 137 1.64 -2.24 -14.96
CA LYS A 137 1.28 -3.61 -15.29
C LYS A 137 -0.23 -3.79 -15.18
N GLN A 138 -0.80 -4.60 -16.05
CA GLN A 138 -2.25 -4.81 -16.14
C GLN A 138 -2.86 -5.54 -14.92
N GLY A 139 -2.04 -6.18 -14.08
CA GLY A 139 -2.51 -7.05 -12.99
C GLY A 139 -3.48 -6.40 -12.02
N ALA A 140 -3.24 -5.12 -11.64
CA ALA A 140 -4.13 -4.38 -10.73
C ALA A 140 -5.52 -4.16 -11.35
N PHE A 141 -5.55 -3.77 -12.61
CA PHE A 141 -6.79 -3.49 -13.35
C PHE A 141 -7.58 -4.77 -13.62
N LYS A 142 -6.88 -5.87 -13.95
CA LYS A 142 -7.52 -7.18 -14.09
C LYS A 142 -8.19 -7.63 -12.79
N ILE A 143 -7.53 -7.46 -11.65
CA ILE A 143 -8.11 -7.75 -10.34
C ILE A 143 -9.38 -6.91 -10.11
N ALA A 144 -9.35 -5.63 -10.41
CA ALA A 144 -10.51 -4.75 -10.26
C ALA A 144 -11.68 -5.23 -11.14
N MET A 145 -11.42 -5.60 -12.38
CA MET A 145 -12.42 -6.15 -13.29
C MET A 145 -12.98 -7.49 -12.79
N ASP A 146 -12.11 -8.43 -12.40
CA ASP A 146 -12.50 -9.77 -11.93
C ASP A 146 -13.33 -9.71 -10.64
N LEU A 147 -13.14 -8.66 -9.82
CA LEU A 147 -13.86 -8.43 -8.56
C LEU A 147 -15.03 -7.45 -8.69
N ASN A 148 -15.20 -6.84 -9.85
CA ASN A 148 -16.16 -5.76 -10.09
C ASN A 148 -16.04 -4.63 -9.03
N LEU A 149 -14.80 -4.24 -8.72
CA LEU A 149 -14.50 -3.19 -7.75
C LEU A 149 -14.04 -1.92 -8.47
N PRO A 150 -14.43 -0.74 -7.99
CA PRO A 150 -13.94 0.52 -8.52
C PRO A 150 -12.43 0.68 -8.29
N VAL A 151 -11.75 1.26 -9.28
CA VAL A 151 -10.33 1.61 -9.20
C VAL A 151 -10.22 3.08 -8.79
N VAL A 152 -9.47 3.33 -7.73
CA VAL A 152 -9.18 4.69 -7.27
C VAL A 152 -7.69 4.95 -7.39
N PRO A 153 -7.26 5.97 -8.15
CA PRO A 153 -5.85 6.33 -8.26
C PRO A 153 -5.38 7.06 -6.99
N ILE A 154 -4.17 6.73 -6.54
CA ILE A 154 -3.45 7.49 -5.52
C ILE A 154 -2.19 8.05 -6.16
N SER A 155 -2.04 9.36 -6.14
CA SER A 155 -0.82 10.03 -6.59
C SER A 155 0.08 10.34 -5.40
N LEU A 156 1.31 9.85 -5.45
CA LEU A 156 2.37 10.09 -4.48
C LEU A 156 3.44 10.96 -5.14
N SER A 157 3.72 12.14 -4.60
CA SER A 157 4.72 13.07 -5.14
C SER A 157 5.69 13.55 -4.07
N GLY A 158 6.93 13.86 -4.46
CA GLY A 158 8.00 14.30 -3.56
C GLY A 158 8.64 13.19 -2.72
N PHE A 159 8.14 11.97 -2.76
CA PHE A 159 8.67 10.85 -1.97
C PHE A 159 10.03 10.37 -2.49
N HIS A 160 10.29 10.49 -3.78
CA HIS A 160 11.61 10.23 -4.34
C HIS A 160 12.65 11.22 -3.78
N ASP A 161 12.31 12.50 -3.73
CA ASP A 161 13.18 13.55 -3.18
C ASP A 161 13.39 13.40 -1.67
N ALA A 162 12.36 12.87 -0.97
CA ALA A 162 12.43 12.60 0.45
C ALA A 162 13.37 11.43 0.77
N MET A 163 13.27 10.34 0.03
CA MET A 163 14.13 9.16 0.19
C MET A 163 14.14 8.33 -1.09
N PRO A 164 15.13 8.52 -1.99
CA PRO A 164 15.28 7.75 -3.21
C PRO A 164 15.38 6.24 -2.97
N SER A 165 14.99 5.46 -3.96
CA SER A 165 15.11 4.00 -3.90
C SER A 165 16.56 3.56 -3.71
N GLY A 166 16.80 2.73 -2.68
CA GLY A 166 18.14 2.20 -2.35
C GLY A 166 18.93 3.09 -1.39
N GLN A 167 18.42 4.25 -1.00
CA GLN A 167 19.04 5.10 0.01
C GLN A 167 18.34 4.94 1.37
N LEU A 168 19.11 5.21 2.43
CA LEU A 168 18.63 5.22 3.82
C LEU A 168 18.55 6.64 4.39
N PHE A 169 19.13 7.62 3.69
CA PHE A 169 19.07 9.02 4.11
C PHE A 169 17.74 9.62 3.71
N VAL A 170 17.13 10.31 4.68
CA VAL A 170 15.88 11.04 4.47
C VAL A 170 16.19 12.54 4.40
N ASN A 171 15.68 13.20 3.36
CA ASN A 171 15.72 14.64 3.23
C ASN A 171 14.53 15.27 3.98
N PRO A 172 14.74 15.88 5.17
CA PRO A 172 13.63 16.43 5.96
C PRO A 172 13.04 17.73 5.38
N ARG A 173 13.64 18.27 4.31
CA ARG A 173 13.14 19.46 3.61
C ARG A 173 12.21 19.09 2.46
N ALA A 174 12.14 17.82 2.07
CA ALA A 174 11.24 17.36 1.01
C ALA A 174 9.78 17.55 1.46
N ARG A 175 8.97 18.05 0.54
CA ARG A 175 7.53 18.18 0.74
C ARG A 175 6.85 17.04 0.00
N VAL A 176 6.17 16.18 0.73
CA VAL A 176 5.48 15.04 0.15
C VAL A 176 3.98 15.26 0.12
N HIS A 177 3.35 14.76 -0.93
CA HIS A 177 1.91 14.89 -1.11
C HIS A 177 1.32 13.52 -1.49
N LEU A 178 0.24 13.15 -0.81
CA LEU A 178 -0.62 12.03 -1.13
C LEU A 178 -1.96 12.60 -1.59
N HIS A 179 -2.35 12.31 -2.82
CA HIS A 179 -3.66 12.67 -3.37
C HIS A 179 -4.45 11.41 -3.71
N ILE A 180 -5.67 11.32 -3.19
CA ILE A 180 -6.63 10.26 -3.51
C ILE A 180 -7.55 10.81 -4.58
N GLY A 181 -7.52 10.21 -5.78
CA GLY A 181 -8.37 10.60 -6.90
C GLY A 181 -9.83 10.17 -6.74
N GLU A 182 -10.63 10.55 -7.72
CA GLU A 182 -12.04 10.16 -7.87
C GLU A 182 -12.16 8.80 -8.55
#